data_99490c07faec1f43ca37ffba92e234da
#
_entry.id   99490c07faec1f43ca37ffba92e234da
#
_cell.length_a   1.000
_cell.length_b   1.000
_cell.length_c   1.000
_cell.angle_alpha   90.00
_cell.angle_beta   90.00
_cell.angle_gamma   90.00
#
_symmetry.space_group_name_H-M   'P 1'
#
loop_
_entity.id
_entity.type
_entity.pdbx_description
1 polymer ?
#
loop_
_entity_poly.entity_id
_entity_poly.type
_entity_poly.pdbx_seq_one_letter_code
_entity_poly.pdbx_strand_id
1 'polypeptide(L)'
;EYIEISNNEKILINKINSQVDFAVDIVKKAEKYDSDIVKVAFLKSLSEKSMTTIKKIYKNVNLDKELTIKLLEKNIENSEFGFENNEILELVKNIKLSKDDYIQLAKKYKNSLNPDVLIELFEKISQEQEEATVAYLYILSEFEMKDKLRENLANREGNDFAPFKALIELKDAGKHYSL
;
A
#
# COMPACT_ATOMS: atom_id res chain seq x y z
N GLU A 1 28.41 -15.97 23.83
CA GLU A 1 27.77 -14.65 23.70
C GLU A 1 26.81 -14.63 22.50
N TYR A 2 27.27 -15.03 21.30
CA TYR A 2 26.44 -15.12 20.09
C TYR A 2 25.26 -16.10 20.21
N ILE A 3 25.45 -17.25 20.85
CA ILE A 3 24.41 -18.25 21.08
C ILE A 3 23.34 -17.74 22.08
N GLU A 4 23.74 -16.97 23.07
CA GLU A 4 22.85 -16.42 24.08
C GLU A 4 21.95 -15.31 23.51
N ILE A 5 22.47 -14.40 22.68
CA ILE A 5 21.72 -13.39 21.94
C ILE A 5 20.72 -14.05 20.99
N SER A 6 21.15 -15.08 20.23
CA SER A 6 20.29 -15.84 19.32
C SER A 6 19.13 -16.54 20.03
N ASN A 7 19.32 -17.06 21.24
CA ASN A 7 18.26 -17.67 22.04
C ASN A 7 17.27 -16.64 22.59
N ASN A 8 17.73 -15.48 23.01
CA ASN A 8 16.87 -14.38 23.46
C ASN A 8 16.00 -13.85 22.35
N GLU A 9 16.55 -13.69 21.14
CA GLU A 9 15.77 -13.31 19.94
C GLU A 9 14.68 -14.34 19.63
N LYS A 10 14.98 -15.63 19.65
CA LYS A 10 14.00 -16.71 19.44
C LYS A 10 12.87 -16.66 20.46
N ILE A 11 13.19 -16.43 21.73
CA ILE A 11 12.20 -16.31 22.81
C ILE A 11 11.29 -15.10 22.55
N LEU A 12 11.85 -13.95 22.16
CA LEU A 12 11.10 -12.74 21.84
C LEU A 12 10.19 -12.95 20.62
N ILE A 13 10.69 -13.54 19.55
CA ILE A 13 9.92 -13.84 18.35
C ILE A 13 8.76 -14.81 18.67
N ASN A 14 9.00 -15.84 19.48
CA ASN A 14 7.94 -16.75 19.90
C ASN A 14 6.85 -16.05 20.72
N LYS A 15 7.23 -15.13 21.62
CA LYS A 15 6.26 -14.31 22.36
C LYS A 15 5.49 -13.37 21.44
N ILE A 16 6.14 -12.72 20.50
CA ILE A 16 5.50 -11.87 19.47
C ILE A 16 4.46 -12.67 18.70
N ASN A 17 4.82 -13.85 18.21
CA ASN A 17 3.93 -14.71 17.44
C ASN A 17 2.74 -15.25 18.25
N SER A 18 2.86 -15.37 19.55
CA SER A 18 1.79 -15.85 20.42
C SER A 18 0.90 -14.76 21.03
N GLN A 19 1.38 -13.52 21.11
CA GLN A 19 0.71 -12.41 21.80
C GLN A 19 0.78 -11.10 21.04
N VAL A 20 -0.35 -10.69 20.48
CA VAL A 20 -0.43 -9.44 19.70
C VAL A 20 -0.19 -8.19 20.57
N ASP A 21 -0.68 -8.19 21.81
CA ASP A 21 -0.45 -7.07 22.74
C ASP A 21 1.03 -6.93 23.09
N PHE A 22 1.76 -8.03 23.17
CA PHE A 22 3.21 -8.00 23.33
C PHE A 22 3.91 -7.41 22.09
N ALA A 23 3.43 -7.73 20.88
CA ALA A 23 3.93 -7.10 19.65
C ALA A 23 3.74 -5.58 19.66
N VAL A 24 2.58 -5.10 20.09
CA VAL A 24 2.31 -3.66 20.24
C VAL A 24 3.25 -3.02 21.25
N ASP A 25 3.50 -3.67 22.38
CA ASP A 25 4.43 -3.16 23.41
C ASP A 25 5.88 -3.07 22.90
N ILE A 26 6.32 -4.05 22.10
CA ILE A 26 7.62 -4.01 21.43
C ILE A 26 7.72 -2.79 20.52
N VAL A 27 6.73 -2.54 19.68
CA VAL A 27 6.74 -1.39 18.76
C VAL A 27 6.74 -0.06 19.52
N LYS A 28 5.92 0.08 20.57
CA LYS A 28 5.90 1.29 21.41
C LYS A 28 7.25 1.58 22.09
N LYS A 29 8.05 0.57 22.31
CA LYS A 29 9.37 0.66 22.92
C LYS A 29 10.50 0.43 21.92
N ALA A 30 10.25 0.70 20.63
CA ALA A 30 11.14 0.35 19.51
C ALA A 30 12.60 0.83 19.69
N GLU A 31 12.83 1.96 20.36
CA GLU A 31 14.17 2.48 20.60
C GLU A 31 15.08 1.54 21.42
N LYS A 32 14.49 0.55 22.07
CA LYS A 32 15.20 -0.41 22.95
C LYS A 32 15.45 -1.77 22.31
N TYR A 33 14.93 -2.00 21.09
CA TYR A 33 14.93 -3.31 20.43
C TYR A 33 15.61 -3.27 19.08
N ASP A 34 16.11 -4.41 18.66
CA ASP A 34 16.67 -4.61 17.33
C ASP A 34 15.60 -4.34 16.23
N SER A 35 16.05 -3.80 15.10
CA SER A 35 15.18 -3.46 13.97
C SER A 35 14.41 -4.66 13.43
N ASP A 36 15.01 -5.85 13.39
CA ASP A 36 14.37 -7.07 12.89
C ASP A 36 13.25 -7.54 13.82
N ILE A 37 13.45 -7.47 15.13
CA ILE A 37 12.42 -7.78 16.13
C ILE A 37 11.26 -6.80 16.01
N VAL A 38 11.53 -5.51 15.86
CA VAL A 38 10.50 -4.48 15.65
C VAL A 38 9.74 -4.73 14.36
N LYS A 39 10.40 -5.10 13.28
CA LYS A 39 9.77 -5.47 12.00
C LYS A 39 8.80 -6.64 12.16
N VAL A 40 9.23 -7.72 12.81
CA VAL A 40 8.37 -8.89 13.08
C VAL A 40 7.18 -8.51 13.95
N ALA A 41 7.39 -7.71 15.00
CA ALA A 41 6.34 -7.23 15.88
C ALA A 41 5.32 -6.35 15.13
N PHE A 42 5.80 -5.48 14.26
CA PHE A 42 4.92 -4.63 13.45
C PHE A 42 4.10 -5.44 12.43
N LEU A 43 4.71 -6.39 11.74
CA LEU A 43 4.00 -7.31 10.83
C LEU A 43 2.90 -8.08 11.55
N LYS A 44 3.16 -8.58 12.75
CA LYS A 44 2.15 -9.23 13.60
C LYS A 44 1.01 -8.27 13.96
N SER A 45 1.35 -7.04 14.34
CA SER A 45 0.36 -6.01 14.67
C SER A 45 -0.51 -5.64 13.45
N LEU A 46 0.08 -5.53 12.26
CA LEU A 46 -0.64 -5.28 11.00
C LEU A 46 -1.66 -6.37 10.69
N SER A 47 -1.34 -7.64 10.98
CA SER A 47 -2.23 -8.76 10.69
C SER A 47 -3.43 -8.87 11.64
N GLU A 48 -3.30 -8.42 12.89
CA GLU A 48 -4.28 -8.72 13.94
C GLU A 48 -4.85 -7.51 14.68
N LYS A 49 -4.28 -6.30 14.55
CA LYS A 49 -4.78 -5.09 15.21
C LYS A 49 -5.59 -4.19 14.28
N SER A 50 -6.48 -3.41 14.87
CA SER A 50 -7.25 -2.42 14.13
C SER A 50 -6.36 -1.30 13.58
N MET A 51 -6.83 -0.62 12.55
CA MET A 51 -6.13 0.52 11.96
C MET A 51 -5.89 1.64 12.97
N THR A 52 -6.79 1.85 13.91
CA THR A 52 -6.63 2.81 15.02
C THR A 52 -5.38 2.53 15.86
N THR A 53 -5.12 1.27 16.19
CA THR A 53 -3.91 0.87 16.91
C THR A 53 -2.67 1.04 16.05
N ILE A 54 -2.72 0.64 14.78
CA ILE A 54 -1.59 0.76 13.84
C ILE A 54 -1.16 2.23 13.66
N LYS A 55 -2.11 3.15 13.56
CA LYS A 55 -1.85 4.61 13.48
C LYS A 55 -1.11 5.16 14.72
N LYS A 56 -1.25 4.53 15.86
CA LYS A 56 -0.54 4.94 17.09
C LYS A 56 0.91 4.45 17.17
N ILE A 57 1.24 3.39 16.44
CA ILE A 57 2.54 2.72 16.57
C ILE A 57 3.44 2.81 15.33
N TYR A 58 2.88 3.05 14.13
CA TYR A 58 3.66 2.97 12.88
C TYR A 58 4.84 3.95 12.82
N LYS A 59 4.73 5.10 13.48
CA LYS A 59 5.80 6.11 13.53
C LYS A 59 7.04 5.64 14.32
N ASN A 60 6.89 4.61 15.15
CA ASN A 60 7.99 4.02 15.92
C ASN A 60 8.75 2.95 15.14
N VAL A 61 8.38 2.72 13.89
CA VAL A 61 8.96 1.69 13.02
C VAL A 61 9.71 2.36 11.87
N ASN A 62 10.90 1.88 11.58
CA ASN A 62 11.60 2.25 10.36
C ASN A 62 10.95 1.50 9.19
N LEU A 63 10.09 2.19 8.44
CA LEU A 63 9.32 1.61 7.34
C LEU A 63 10.23 1.43 6.12
N ASP A 64 10.52 0.18 5.79
CA ASP A 64 11.09 -0.20 4.50
C ASP A 64 9.98 -0.40 3.45
N LYS A 65 10.37 -0.77 2.23
CA LYS A 65 9.45 -1.03 1.12
C LYS A 65 8.39 -2.07 1.49
N GLU A 66 8.79 -3.19 2.09
CA GLU A 66 7.88 -4.29 2.45
C GLU A 66 6.84 -3.85 3.48
N LEU A 67 7.29 -3.18 4.54
CA LEU A 67 6.40 -2.69 5.60
C LEU A 67 5.47 -1.60 5.09
N THR A 68 5.94 -0.73 4.20
CA THR A 68 5.11 0.30 3.58
C THR A 68 4.01 -0.31 2.72
N ILE A 69 4.32 -1.30 1.88
CA ILE A 69 3.32 -2.01 1.09
C ILE A 69 2.29 -2.67 1.99
N LYS A 70 2.72 -3.37 3.04
CA LYS A 70 1.82 -4.02 4.00
C LYS A 70 0.93 -3.01 4.73
N LEU A 71 1.45 -1.84 5.05
CA LEU A 71 0.69 -0.76 5.68
C LEU A 71 -0.37 -0.17 4.72
N LEU A 72 -0.02 0.03 3.46
CA LEU A 72 -0.96 0.46 2.42
C LEU A 72 -2.07 -0.57 2.20
N GLU A 73 -1.73 -1.86 2.16
CA GLU A 73 -2.70 -2.96 2.08
C GLU A 73 -3.68 -2.92 3.26
N LYS A 74 -3.16 -2.80 4.46
CA LYS A 74 -3.97 -2.69 5.68
C LYS A 74 -4.91 -1.48 5.63
N ASN A 75 -4.43 -0.35 5.12
CA ASN A 75 -5.22 0.86 4.96
C ASN A 75 -6.37 0.68 3.96
N ILE A 76 -6.11 0.05 2.82
CA ILE A 76 -7.15 -0.22 1.81
C ILE A 76 -8.23 -1.13 2.36
N GLU A 77 -7.85 -2.17 3.10
CA GLU A 77 -8.78 -3.13 3.72
C GLU A 77 -9.63 -2.51 4.85
N ASN A 78 -9.16 -1.44 5.47
CA ASN A 78 -9.79 -0.79 6.61
C ASN A 78 -9.97 0.72 6.39
N SER A 79 -10.44 1.11 5.22
CA SER A 79 -10.51 2.50 4.76
C SER A 79 -11.33 3.43 5.66
N GLU A 80 -12.33 2.92 6.37
CA GLU A 80 -13.19 3.72 7.27
C GLU A 80 -12.41 4.35 8.44
N PHE A 81 -11.37 3.66 8.92
CA PHE A 81 -10.50 4.13 10.01
C PHE A 81 -9.05 4.30 9.57
N GLY A 82 -8.84 4.38 8.27
CA GLY A 82 -7.52 4.42 7.64
C GLY A 82 -6.80 5.75 7.78
N PHE A 83 -5.65 5.83 7.13
CA PHE A 83 -4.90 7.07 6.99
C PHE A 83 -5.66 8.06 6.11
N GLU A 84 -5.54 9.31 6.44
CA GLU A 84 -5.91 10.38 5.52
C GLU A 84 -4.93 10.44 4.35
N ASN A 85 -5.39 10.99 3.21
CA ASN A 85 -4.59 11.04 1.99
C ASN A 85 -3.22 11.72 2.19
N ASN A 86 -3.14 12.76 2.99
CA ASN A 86 -1.88 13.43 3.29
C ASN A 86 -0.90 12.53 4.07
N GLU A 87 -1.40 11.72 5.00
CA GLU A 87 -0.58 10.76 5.73
C GLU A 87 -0.02 9.69 4.80
N ILE A 88 -0.83 9.22 3.83
CA ILE A 88 -0.39 8.25 2.82
C ILE A 88 0.68 8.85 1.90
N LEU A 89 0.49 10.09 1.46
CA LEU A 89 1.49 10.78 0.65
C LEU A 89 2.84 10.88 1.38
N GLU A 90 2.82 11.17 2.68
CA GLU A 90 4.04 11.17 3.50
C GLU A 90 4.71 9.79 3.56
N LEU A 91 3.92 8.72 3.68
CA LEU A 91 4.44 7.35 3.67
C LEU A 91 5.13 7.00 2.35
N VAL A 92 4.54 7.34 1.21
CA VAL A 92 5.09 6.99 -0.11
C VAL A 92 6.22 7.91 -0.57
N LYS A 93 6.29 9.16 -0.10
CA LYS A 93 7.38 10.09 -0.41
C LYS A 93 8.74 9.60 0.09
N ASN A 94 8.77 8.95 1.22
CA ASN A 94 10.01 8.48 1.84
C ASN A 94 10.52 7.16 1.26
N ILE A 95 9.70 6.46 0.49
CA ILE A 95 10.03 5.14 -0.06
C ILE A 95 9.70 5.11 -1.55
N LYS A 96 10.70 4.75 -2.35
CA LYS A 96 10.54 4.60 -3.79
C LYS A 96 9.91 3.23 -4.10
N LEU A 97 8.60 3.20 -4.19
CA LEU A 97 7.89 2.07 -4.78
C LEU A 97 8.06 2.10 -6.30
N SER A 98 8.26 0.95 -6.91
CA SER A 98 8.36 0.83 -8.36
C SER A 98 6.98 0.91 -9.04
N LYS A 99 6.98 1.13 -10.34
CA LYS A 99 5.76 1.03 -11.16
C LYS A 99 5.06 -0.32 -10.96
N ASP A 100 5.82 -1.40 -10.93
CA ASP A 100 5.26 -2.75 -10.75
C ASP A 100 4.68 -2.95 -9.36
N ASP A 101 5.26 -2.39 -8.32
CA ASP A 101 4.69 -2.42 -6.96
C ASP A 101 3.29 -1.80 -6.93
N TYR A 102 3.13 -0.62 -7.54
CA TYR A 102 1.83 0.06 -7.62
C TYR A 102 0.81 -0.72 -8.47
N ILE A 103 1.24 -1.29 -9.60
CA ILE A 103 0.38 -2.12 -10.46
C ILE A 103 -0.10 -3.36 -9.69
N GLN A 104 0.77 -4.05 -8.98
CA GLN A 104 0.39 -5.22 -8.19
C GLN A 104 -0.59 -4.86 -7.07
N LEU A 105 -0.38 -3.73 -6.40
CA LEU A 105 -1.29 -3.22 -5.39
C LEU A 105 -2.67 -2.91 -5.99
N ALA A 106 -2.70 -2.22 -7.12
CA ALA A 106 -3.94 -1.91 -7.85
C ALA A 106 -4.70 -3.17 -8.28
N LYS A 107 -4.00 -4.16 -8.84
CA LYS A 107 -4.60 -5.44 -9.26
C LYS A 107 -5.16 -6.22 -8.09
N LYS A 108 -4.48 -6.22 -6.97
CA LYS A 108 -4.93 -6.90 -5.75
C LYS A 108 -6.23 -6.29 -5.20
N TYR A 109 -6.36 -4.97 -5.26
CA TYR A 109 -7.46 -4.23 -4.62
C TYR A 109 -8.49 -3.65 -5.60
N LYS A 110 -8.41 -3.95 -6.89
CA LYS A 110 -9.37 -3.49 -7.90
C LYS A 110 -10.84 -3.81 -7.56
N ASN A 111 -11.08 -4.87 -6.81
CA ASN A 111 -12.41 -5.28 -6.36
C ASN A 111 -12.69 -4.85 -4.92
N SER A 112 -12.01 -3.82 -4.43
CA SER A 112 -12.26 -3.25 -3.11
C SER A 112 -13.73 -2.89 -2.92
N LEU A 113 -14.22 -3.02 -1.68
CA LEU A 113 -15.59 -2.70 -1.32
C LEU A 113 -15.95 -1.23 -1.53
N ASN A 114 -14.96 -0.33 -1.57
CA ASN A 114 -15.15 1.09 -1.78
C ASN A 114 -14.28 1.60 -2.95
N PRO A 115 -14.79 1.54 -4.20
CA PRO A 115 -14.06 2.00 -5.38
C PRO A 115 -13.62 3.47 -5.32
N ASP A 116 -14.45 4.35 -4.77
CA ASP A 116 -14.17 5.78 -4.71
C ASP A 116 -12.95 6.09 -3.85
N VAL A 117 -12.80 5.38 -2.73
CA VAL A 117 -11.62 5.49 -1.86
C VAL A 117 -10.36 5.03 -2.58
N LEU A 118 -10.44 3.93 -3.33
CA LEU A 118 -9.31 3.40 -4.10
C LEU A 118 -8.90 4.36 -5.23
N ILE A 119 -9.87 4.90 -5.96
CA ILE A 119 -9.64 5.89 -7.03
C ILE A 119 -8.97 7.14 -6.45
N GLU A 120 -9.52 7.70 -5.38
CA GLU A 120 -8.98 8.90 -4.73
C GLU A 120 -7.56 8.71 -4.22
N LEU A 121 -7.29 7.56 -3.60
CA LEU A 121 -5.96 7.20 -3.12
C LEU A 121 -4.93 7.17 -4.25
N PHE A 122 -5.19 6.44 -5.32
CA PHE A 122 -4.27 6.32 -6.44
C PHE A 122 -4.16 7.61 -7.25
N GLU A 123 -5.22 8.41 -7.36
CA GLU A 123 -5.16 9.75 -7.96
C GLU A 123 -4.14 10.62 -7.23
N LYS A 124 -4.22 10.70 -5.92
CA LYS A 124 -3.29 11.50 -5.10
C LYS A 124 -1.86 10.98 -5.13
N ILE A 125 -1.67 9.67 -5.02
CA ILE A 125 -0.33 9.09 -5.14
C ILE A 125 0.28 9.39 -6.51
N SER A 126 -0.48 9.27 -7.59
CA SER A 126 0.01 9.51 -8.96
C SER A 126 0.40 10.98 -9.23
N GLN A 127 -0.20 11.92 -8.51
CA GLN A 127 0.18 13.33 -8.58
C GLN A 127 1.56 13.62 -7.97
N GLU A 128 1.96 12.83 -6.99
CA GLU A 128 3.24 12.99 -6.28
C GLU A 128 4.33 12.02 -6.76
N GLN A 129 3.92 10.85 -7.27
CA GLN A 129 4.80 9.76 -7.70
C GLN A 129 4.41 9.29 -9.10
N GLU A 130 5.21 9.62 -10.11
CA GLU A 130 4.92 9.25 -11.50
C GLU A 130 4.83 7.74 -11.71
N GLU A 131 5.56 6.96 -10.92
CA GLU A 131 5.53 5.50 -10.94
C GLU A 131 4.14 4.91 -10.66
N ALA A 132 3.28 5.65 -9.98
CA ALA A 132 1.91 5.23 -9.69
C ALA A 132 0.92 5.52 -10.84
N THR A 133 1.31 6.24 -11.87
CA THR A 133 0.40 6.70 -12.93
C THR A 133 -0.25 5.55 -13.67
N VAL A 134 0.51 4.55 -14.09
CA VAL A 134 -0.05 3.39 -14.83
C VAL A 134 -1.03 2.62 -13.96
N ALA A 135 -0.74 2.45 -12.68
CA ALA A 135 -1.65 1.81 -11.74
C ALA A 135 -2.96 2.60 -11.56
N TYR A 136 -2.87 3.92 -11.51
CA TYR A 136 -4.06 4.79 -11.47
C TYR A 136 -4.91 4.66 -12.72
N LEU A 137 -4.31 4.69 -13.91
CA LEU A 137 -5.01 4.48 -15.17
C LEU A 137 -5.69 3.11 -15.25
N TYR A 138 -5.01 2.08 -14.75
CA TYR A 138 -5.58 0.74 -14.63
C TYR A 138 -6.84 0.73 -13.76
N ILE A 139 -6.82 1.37 -12.60
CA ILE A 139 -7.99 1.48 -11.72
C ILE A 139 -9.13 2.23 -12.42
N LEU A 140 -8.85 3.34 -13.08
CA LEU A 140 -9.85 4.08 -13.85
C LEU A 140 -10.48 3.22 -14.95
N SER A 141 -9.71 2.38 -15.62
CA SER A 141 -10.20 1.48 -16.65
C SER A 141 -11.10 0.37 -16.09
N GLU A 142 -10.74 -0.22 -14.96
CA GLU A 142 -11.50 -1.27 -14.29
C GLU A 142 -12.87 -0.76 -13.76
N PHE A 143 -12.93 0.48 -13.30
CA PHE A 143 -14.18 1.12 -12.86
C PHE A 143 -14.89 1.91 -13.94
N GLU A 144 -14.48 1.75 -15.20
CA GLU A 144 -15.11 2.38 -16.37
C GLU A 144 -15.22 3.91 -16.31
N MET A 145 -14.26 4.56 -15.64
CA MET A 145 -14.16 6.01 -15.52
C MET A 145 -13.59 6.64 -16.81
N LYS A 146 -14.33 6.51 -17.89
CA LYS A 146 -13.89 6.82 -19.26
C LYS A 146 -13.44 8.25 -19.45
N ASP A 147 -14.15 9.22 -18.89
CA ASP A 147 -13.81 10.65 -19.05
C ASP A 147 -12.53 11.01 -18.30
N LYS A 148 -12.38 10.54 -17.05
CA LYS A 148 -11.14 10.70 -16.29
C LYS A 148 -9.97 9.98 -16.95
N LEU A 149 -10.18 8.79 -17.48
CA LEU A 149 -9.16 8.05 -18.20
C LEU A 149 -8.69 8.81 -19.45
N ARG A 150 -9.61 9.33 -20.24
CA ARG A 150 -9.32 10.14 -21.42
C ARG A 150 -8.54 11.42 -21.07
N GLU A 151 -8.99 12.12 -20.05
CA GLU A 151 -8.32 13.33 -19.55
C GLU A 151 -6.87 13.05 -19.13
N ASN A 152 -6.65 11.99 -18.37
CA ASN A 152 -5.31 11.62 -17.90
C ASN A 152 -4.39 11.10 -19.02
N LEU A 153 -4.93 10.62 -20.13
CA LEU A 153 -4.17 10.13 -21.28
C LEU A 153 -3.86 11.21 -22.31
N ALA A 154 -4.53 12.37 -22.28
CA ALA A 154 -4.51 13.36 -23.35
C ALA A 154 -3.10 13.86 -23.77
N ASN A 155 -2.17 13.94 -22.83
CA ASN A 155 -0.81 14.42 -23.06
C ASN A 155 0.27 13.37 -22.75
N ARG A 156 -0.09 12.09 -22.75
CA ARG A 156 0.82 10.99 -22.44
C ARG A 156 1.11 10.15 -23.68
N GLU A 157 2.38 9.88 -23.90
CA GLU A 157 2.85 9.06 -25.01
C GLU A 157 3.72 7.91 -24.49
N GLY A 158 3.82 6.85 -25.26
CA GLY A 158 4.68 5.70 -24.97
C GLY A 158 3.91 4.38 -24.81
N ASN A 159 4.66 3.31 -24.74
CA ASN A 159 4.13 1.95 -24.70
C ASN A 159 3.27 1.65 -23.45
N ASP A 160 3.55 2.30 -22.34
CA ASP A 160 2.80 2.12 -21.08
C ASP A 160 1.35 2.63 -21.20
N PHE A 161 1.09 3.59 -22.08
CA PHE A 161 -0.22 4.25 -22.25
C PHE A 161 -1.00 3.74 -23.45
N ALA A 162 -0.33 3.11 -24.41
CA ALA A 162 -0.97 2.59 -25.64
C ALA A 162 -2.14 1.63 -25.35
N PRO A 163 -2.07 0.68 -24.41
CA PRO A 163 -3.19 -0.21 -24.09
C PRO A 163 -4.44 0.54 -23.61
N PHE A 164 -4.28 1.60 -22.82
CA PHE A 164 -5.39 2.41 -22.33
C PHE A 164 -6.03 3.26 -23.44
N LYS A 165 -5.22 3.81 -24.34
CA LYS A 165 -5.71 4.54 -25.53
C LYS A 165 -6.52 3.63 -26.43
N ALA A 166 -6.02 2.41 -26.72
CA ALA A 166 -6.72 1.40 -27.48
C ALA A 166 -8.06 0.99 -26.83
N LEU A 167 -8.08 0.86 -25.50
CA LEU A 167 -9.29 0.53 -24.74
C LEU A 167 -10.37 1.61 -24.91
N ILE A 168 -10.02 2.89 -24.84
CA ILE A 168 -10.95 4.00 -25.07
C ILE A 168 -11.53 3.95 -26.49
N GLU A 169 -10.69 3.76 -27.49
CA GLU A 169 -11.14 3.65 -28.90
C GLU A 169 -12.11 2.49 -29.10
N LEU A 170 -11.84 1.33 -28.50
CA LEU A 170 -12.72 0.16 -28.55
C LEU A 170 -14.07 0.41 -27.87
N LYS A 171 -14.06 1.08 -26.72
CA LYS A 171 -15.29 1.47 -26.00
C LYS A 171 -16.09 2.52 -26.77
N ASP A 172 -15.43 3.48 -27.43
CA ASP A 172 -16.09 4.45 -28.31
C ASP A 172 -16.74 3.79 -29.53
N ALA A 173 -16.19 2.69 -30.03
CA ALA A 173 -16.77 1.85 -31.08
C ALA A 173 -17.87 0.90 -30.59
N GLY A 174 -18.30 0.96 -29.32
CA GLY A 174 -19.34 0.10 -28.74
C GLY A 174 -18.88 -1.32 -28.42
N LYS A 175 -17.58 -1.58 -28.35
CA LYS A 175 -17.02 -2.90 -28.03
C LYS A 175 -16.63 -2.97 -26.54
N HIS A 176 -16.88 -4.13 -25.92
CA HIS A 176 -16.51 -4.39 -24.52
C HIS A 176 -15.26 -5.28 -24.45
N TYR A 177 -14.15 -4.71 -23.96
CA TYR A 177 -12.91 -5.42 -23.69
C TYR A 177 -12.39 -5.08 -22.30
N SER A 178 -11.72 -6.03 -21.63
CA SER A 178 -10.97 -5.82 -20.39
C SER A 178 -9.47 -5.90 -20.64
N LEU A 179 -8.70 -5.19 -19.86
CA LEU A 179 -7.24 -5.24 -19.86
C LEU A 179 -6.71 -6.41 -19.03
#